data_93936c3cfd25017e9cbca16334d47f55
#
_entry.id   93936c3cfd25017e9cbca16334d47f55
#
_cell.length_a   1.000
_cell.length_b   1.000
_cell.length_c   1.000
_cell.angle_alpha   90.00
_cell.angle_beta   90.00
_cell.angle_gamma   90.00
#
_symmetry.space_group_name_H-M   'P 1'
#
loop_
_entity.id
_entity.type
_entity.pdbx_description
1 polymer ?
#
loop_
_entity_poly.entity_id
_entity_poly.type
_entity_poly.pdbx_seq_one_letter_code
_entity_poly.pdbx_strand_id
1 'polypeptide(L)'
;MNIKKRLLKRQIAGDAFLVPLGKEVYDSNGLFFLNEVGEFIWDRLESADCKEDILKALLEEYDVEESVAQKDVDTFFQKLRDMDIID
;
A
#
# COMPACT_ATOMS: atom_id res chain seq x y z
N MET A 1 10.26 -5.43 1.33
CA MET A 1 9.65 -5.51 2.66
C MET A 1 8.84 -6.79 2.79
N ASN A 2 8.65 -7.23 4.00
CA ASN A 2 8.02 -8.53 4.21
C ASN A 2 6.49 -8.41 4.22
N ILE A 3 5.86 -8.96 3.21
CA ILE A 3 4.40 -8.97 3.09
C ILE A 3 3.88 -10.29 3.65
N LYS A 4 3.06 -10.22 4.68
CA LYS A 4 2.60 -11.39 5.42
C LYS A 4 1.39 -12.05 4.80
N LYS A 5 0.54 -11.30 4.10
CA LYS A 5 -0.67 -11.81 3.49
C LYS A 5 -0.59 -11.72 1.97
N ARG A 6 -1.17 -12.71 1.32
CA ARG A 6 -1.24 -12.70 -0.14
C ARG A 6 -2.41 -11.84 -0.58
N LEU A 7 -2.09 -10.77 -1.26
CA LEU A 7 -3.08 -9.84 -1.79
C LEU A 7 -2.82 -9.61 -3.26
N LEU A 8 -3.89 -9.41 -4.00
CA LEU A 8 -3.80 -9.11 -5.41
C LEU A 8 -4.39 -7.74 -5.66
N LYS A 9 -3.65 -6.91 -6.40
CA LYS A 9 -4.17 -5.60 -6.79
C LYS A 9 -5.10 -5.79 -7.99
N ARG A 10 -6.31 -5.26 -7.90
CA ARG A 10 -7.30 -5.33 -8.96
C ARG A 10 -7.84 -3.97 -9.29
N GLN A 11 -8.16 -3.78 -10.58
CA GLN A 11 -8.84 -2.58 -11.06
C GLN A 11 -10.32 -2.90 -11.22
N ILE A 12 -11.16 -2.14 -10.55
CA ILE A 12 -12.61 -2.32 -10.60
C ILE A 12 -13.23 -0.95 -10.85
N ALA A 13 -13.88 -0.78 -11.98
CA ALA A 13 -14.53 0.48 -12.34
C ALA A 13 -13.59 1.69 -12.27
N GLY A 14 -12.33 1.48 -12.63
CA GLY A 14 -11.34 2.55 -12.65
C GLY A 14 -10.61 2.75 -11.32
N ASP A 15 -11.04 2.10 -10.26
CA ASP A 15 -10.40 2.20 -8.95
C ASP A 15 -9.54 0.97 -8.66
N ALA A 16 -8.46 1.17 -7.92
CA ALA A 16 -7.57 0.09 -7.54
C ALA A 16 -7.93 -0.42 -6.15
N PHE A 17 -7.91 -1.74 -6.00
CA PHE A 17 -8.21 -2.40 -4.73
C PHE A 17 -7.24 -3.54 -4.47
N LEU A 18 -6.96 -3.80 -3.21
CA LEU A 18 -6.26 -5.01 -2.80
C LEU A 18 -7.31 -6.05 -2.40
N VAL A 19 -7.20 -7.22 -3.00
CA VAL A 19 -8.15 -8.32 -2.78
C VAL A 19 -7.37 -9.47 -2.14
N PRO A 20 -7.79 -9.93 -0.96
CA PRO A 20 -7.12 -11.07 -0.34
C PRO A 20 -7.26 -12.33 -1.17
N LEU A 21 -6.22 -13.16 -1.16
CA LEU A 21 -6.24 -14.46 -1.80
C LEU A 21 -6.41 -15.53 -0.74
N GLY A 22 -7.20 -16.55 -1.07
CA GLY A 22 -7.39 -17.67 -0.18
C GLY A 22 -8.44 -17.42 0.89
N LYS A 23 -8.28 -18.12 2.00
CA LYS A 23 -9.29 -18.15 3.04
C LYS A 23 -9.36 -16.90 3.88
N GLU A 24 -8.35 -16.07 3.86
CA GLU A 24 -8.33 -14.82 4.61
C GLU A 24 -9.39 -13.83 4.15
N VAL A 25 -9.99 -14.09 2.99
CA VAL A 25 -11.04 -13.23 2.45
C VAL A 25 -12.18 -13.02 3.44
N TYR A 26 -12.44 -14.00 4.26
CA TYR A 26 -13.60 -13.97 5.15
C TYR A 26 -13.45 -13.02 6.32
N ASP A 27 -12.25 -12.68 6.68
CA ASP A 27 -12.01 -11.82 7.82
C ASP A 27 -12.01 -10.35 7.46
N SER A 28 -11.95 -10.05 6.19
CA SER A 28 -11.97 -8.67 5.76
C SER A 28 -13.38 -8.34 5.29
N ASN A 29 -13.85 -7.18 5.67
CA ASN A 29 -15.17 -6.72 5.26
C ASN A 29 -15.13 -6.17 3.85
N GLY A 30 -14.32 -6.76 2.99
CA GLY A 30 -14.28 -6.40 1.61
C GLY A 30 -12.93 -5.93 1.15
N LEU A 31 -12.93 -4.95 0.28
CA LEU A 31 -11.77 -4.56 -0.48
C LEU A 31 -11.02 -3.42 0.19
N PHE A 32 -9.69 -3.48 0.12
CA PHE A 32 -8.85 -2.39 0.59
C PHE A 32 -8.65 -1.43 -0.59
N PHE A 33 -9.29 -0.29 -0.54
CA PHE A 33 -9.19 0.70 -1.59
C PHE A 33 -7.79 1.34 -1.63
N LEU A 34 -7.23 1.46 -2.84
CA LEU A 34 -5.95 2.13 -3.06
C LEU A 34 -6.20 3.39 -3.87
N ASN A 35 -5.90 4.55 -3.28
CA ASN A 35 -5.85 5.78 -4.06
C ASN A 35 -4.54 5.77 -4.87
N GLU A 36 -4.31 6.82 -5.66
CA GLU A 36 -3.13 6.88 -6.53
C GLU A 36 -1.83 6.70 -5.76
N VAL A 37 -1.70 7.37 -4.63
CA VAL A 37 -0.49 7.27 -3.79
C VAL A 37 -0.36 5.87 -3.20
N GLY A 38 -1.46 5.32 -2.70
CA GLY A 38 -1.45 3.97 -2.14
C GLY A 38 -1.05 2.93 -3.18
N GLU A 39 -1.56 3.06 -4.39
CA GLU A 39 -1.20 2.16 -5.48
C GLU A 39 0.30 2.26 -5.80
N PHE A 40 0.82 3.47 -5.84
CA PHE A 40 2.26 3.71 -6.06
C PHE A 40 3.09 3.01 -4.99
N ILE A 41 2.70 3.18 -3.73
CA ILE A 41 3.42 2.57 -2.61
C ILE A 41 3.36 1.04 -2.69
N TRP A 42 2.17 0.51 -2.94
CA TRP A 42 1.98 -0.93 -3.02
C TRP A 42 2.84 -1.57 -4.11
N ASP A 43 2.89 -0.94 -5.28
CA ASP A 43 3.64 -1.48 -6.40
C ASP A 43 5.13 -1.57 -6.13
N ARG A 44 5.64 -0.77 -5.20
CA ARG A 44 7.06 -0.75 -4.86
C ARG A 44 7.38 -1.49 -3.58
N LEU A 45 6.37 -1.96 -2.87
CA LEU A 45 6.56 -2.53 -1.54
C LEU A 45 7.46 -3.75 -1.52
N GLU A 46 7.29 -4.65 -2.49
CA GLU A 46 8.10 -5.87 -2.55
C GLU A 46 9.57 -5.60 -2.83
N SER A 47 9.84 -4.62 -3.66
CA SER A 47 11.22 -4.34 -4.09
C SER A 47 11.94 -3.37 -3.16
N ALA A 48 11.22 -2.68 -2.30
CA ALA A 48 11.82 -1.69 -1.40
C ALA A 48 12.48 -2.38 -0.21
N ASP A 49 13.65 -1.91 0.16
CA ASP A 49 14.33 -2.42 1.35
C ASP A 49 13.79 -1.79 2.63
N CYS A 50 13.33 -0.55 2.54
CA CYS A 50 12.81 0.17 3.69
C CYS A 50 11.79 1.22 3.26
N LYS A 51 11.08 1.76 4.24
CA LYS A 51 10.05 2.76 4.01
C LYS A 51 10.63 4.04 3.37
N GLU A 52 11.83 4.38 3.73
CA GLU A 52 12.50 5.58 3.21
C GLU A 52 12.73 5.50 1.70
N ASP A 53 12.98 4.31 1.18
CA ASP A 53 13.14 4.12 -0.26
C ASP A 53 11.85 4.46 -1.00
N ILE A 54 10.73 4.07 -0.41
CA ILE A 54 9.41 4.35 -0.99
C ILE A 54 9.12 5.85 -0.93
N LEU A 55 9.42 6.48 0.20
CA LEU A 55 9.23 7.92 0.35
C LEU A 55 10.05 8.68 -0.69
N LYS A 56 11.30 8.29 -0.88
CA LYS A 56 12.18 8.93 -1.85
C LYS A 56 11.63 8.79 -3.26
N ALA A 57 11.18 7.60 -3.61
CA ALA A 57 10.59 7.36 -4.94
C ALA A 57 9.33 8.20 -5.14
N LEU A 58 8.52 8.34 -4.10
CA LEU A 58 7.31 9.15 -4.16
C LEU A 58 7.63 10.61 -4.41
N LEU A 59 8.65 11.14 -3.74
CA LEU A 59 9.07 12.52 -3.92
C LEU A 59 9.65 12.77 -5.30
N GLU A 60 10.25 11.77 -5.93
CA GLU A 60 10.76 11.89 -7.29
C GLU A 60 9.63 11.87 -8.33
N GLU A 61 8.58 11.11 -8.06
CA GLU A 61 7.48 10.94 -9.01
C GLU A 61 6.45 12.06 -8.93
N TYR A 62 6.17 12.55 -7.73
CA TYR A 62 5.12 13.54 -7.51
C TYR A 62 5.70 14.84 -6.95
N ASP A 63 5.11 15.94 -7.39
CA ASP A 63 5.50 17.27 -6.91
C ASP A 63 4.71 17.60 -5.66
N VAL A 64 5.14 17.04 -4.53
CA VAL A 64 4.50 17.24 -3.24
C VAL A 64 5.55 17.60 -2.20
N GLU A 65 5.11 18.25 -1.13
CA GLU A 65 6.01 18.55 -0.02
C GLU A 65 6.40 17.27 0.71
N GLU A 66 7.62 17.23 1.21
CA GLU A 66 8.13 16.07 1.92
C GLU A 66 7.28 15.72 3.13
N SER A 67 6.83 16.72 3.89
CA SER A 67 6.00 16.47 5.07
C SER A 67 4.67 15.81 4.72
N VAL A 68 4.07 16.19 3.60
CA VAL A 68 2.83 15.58 3.12
C VAL A 68 3.08 14.16 2.66
N ALA A 69 4.14 13.95 1.88
CA ALA A 69 4.49 12.62 1.40
C ALA A 69 4.80 11.68 2.57
N GLN A 70 5.55 12.16 3.55
CA GLN A 70 5.88 11.38 4.74
C GLN A 70 4.63 10.94 5.48
N LYS A 71 3.69 11.86 5.65
CA LYS A 71 2.44 11.55 6.34
C LYS A 71 1.63 10.51 5.57
N ASP A 72 1.56 10.64 4.26
CA ASP A 72 0.82 9.68 3.43
C ASP A 72 1.43 8.29 3.50
N VAL A 73 2.76 8.21 3.43
CA VAL A 73 3.47 6.94 3.53
C VAL A 73 3.24 6.33 4.91
N ASP A 74 3.38 7.12 5.96
CA ASP A 74 3.19 6.63 7.32
C ASP A 74 1.76 6.13 7.55
N THR A 75 0.78 6.85 7.05
CA THR A 75 -0.64 6.47 7.18
C THR A 75 -0.91 5.17 6.45
N PHE A 76 -0.38 5.02 5.24
CA PHE A 76 -0.56 3.81 4.47
C PHE A 76 0.07 2.60 5.16
N PHE A 77 1.28 2.76 5.65
CA PHE A 77 1.98 1.69 6.36
C PHE A 77 1.24 1.30 7.63
N GLN A 78 0.68 2.28 8.34
CA GLN A 78 -0.09 1.98 9.55
C GLN A 78 -1.34 1.16 9.21
N LYS A 79 -2.02 1.48 8.12
CA LYS A 79 -3.17 0.70 7.67
C LYS A 79 -2.77 -0.74 7.33
N LEU A 80 -1.62 -0.91 6.68
CA LEU A 80 -1.13 -2.25 6.35
C LEU A 80 -0.82 -3.05 7.62
N ARG A 81 -0.25 -2.40 8.62
CA ARG A 81 0.03 -3.05 9.91
C ARG A 81 -1.24 -3.39 10.66
N ASP A 82 -2.22 -2.49 10.64
CA ASP A 82 -3.50 -2.72 11.31
C ASP A 82 -4.25 -3.89 10.70
N MET A 83 -4.06 -4.13 9.41
CA MET A 83 -4.66 -5.28 8.72
C MET A 83 -3.76 -6.51 8.73
N ASP A 84 -2.61 -6.42 9.41
CA ASP A 84 -1.65 -7.52 9.51
C ASP A 84 -1.12 -7.97 8.16
N ILE A 85 -0.95 -7.02 7.24
CA ILE A 85 -0.41 -7.31 5.91
C ILE A 85 1.12 -7.26 5.93
N ILE A 86 1.69 -6.38 6.73
CA ILE A 86 3.13 -6.28 6.93
C ILE A 86 3.45 -6.33 8.42
N ASP A 87 4.71 -6.56 8.71
CA ASP A 87 5.19 -6.58 10.10
C ASP A 87 5.16 -5.22 10.78
#